data_6112eac10bc14e6cf7d1bf6512efea72
#
_entry.id   6112eac10bc14e6cf7d1bf6512efea72
#
_cell.length_a   1.000
_cell.length_b   1.000
_cell.length_c   1.000
_cell.angle_alpha   90.00
_cell.angle_beta   90.00
_cell.angle_gamma   90.00
#
_symmetry.space_group_name_H-M   'P 1'
#
loop_
_entity.id
_entity.type
_entity.pdbx_description
1 polymer ?
#
loop_
_entity_poly.entity_id
_entity_poly.type
_entity_poly.pdbx_seq_one_letter_code
_entity_poly.pdbx_strand_id
1 'polypeptide(L)'
;MGVERPSKATPVSPEQVFLALASAWQMLAGTAPDRKVLHILHAQSALETGHWKSISNYNLGGAKKHGECDWTYFTTTERFTHSVADKYIASSKPGSEVTVIKVDPSFKTLKFSGKQPMNCFASWEDLDSASKDHLSMLFRKFPKAIEQAKKGDAKGYVRELKKAGYFTASEEEYSKIVDSIARSYEKKLSSVMLPTVVML
;
A
#
# COMPACT_ATOMS: atom_id res chain seq x y z
N MET A 1 -18.63 12.99 -5.02
CA MET A 1 -17.58 13.45 -4.06
C MET A 1 -17.51 12.47 -2.91
N GLY A 2 -16.30 12.00 -2.57
CA GLY A 2 -16.11 11.12 -1.42
C GLY A 2 -16.45 11.82 -0.10
N VAL A 3 -16.63 11.04 0.97
CA VAL A 3 -16.98 11.53 2.32
C VAL A 3 -15.92 11.14 3.34
N GLU A 4 -15.84 11.90 4.43
CA GLU A 4 -15.03 11.53 5.58
C GLU A 4 -15.68 10.37 6.33
N ARG A 5 -14.92 9.30 6.54
CA ARG A 5 -15.36 8.12 7.31
C ARG A 5 -14.61 8.02 8.63
N PRO A 6 -15.23 7.49 9.67
CA PRO A 6 -14.50 7.19 10.90
C PRO A 6 -13.44 6.12 10.62
N SER A 7 -12.29 6.25 11.29
CA SER A 7 -11.25 5.23 11.23
C SER A 7 -11.74 3.95 11.90
N LYS A 8 -11.70 2.84 11.15
CA LYS A 8 -12.13 1.53 11.61
C LYS A 8 -11.06 0.49 11.28
N ALA A 9 -10.62 -0.27 12.27
CA ALA A 9 -9.75 -1.40 12.04
C ALA A 9 -10.47 -2.46 11.17
N THR A 10 -9.83 -2.90 10.11
CA THR A 10 -10.35 -3.89 9.16
C THR A 10 -9.32 -4.98 8.90
N PRO A 11 -8.91 -5.74 9.93
CA PRO A 11 -7.94 -6.81 9.74
C PRO A 11 -8.49 -7.84 8.76
N VAL A 12 -7.64 -8.31 7.86
CA VAL A 12 -7.98 -9.31 6.85
C VAL A 12 -6.94 -10.42 6.82
N SER A 13 -7.35 -11.61 6.39
CA SER A 13 -6.42 -12.72 6.24
C SER A 13 -5.59 -12.61 4.94
N PRO A 14 -4.41 -13.25 4.90
CA PRO A 14 -3.63 -13.33 3.67
C PRO A 14 -4.41 -13.91 2.48
N GLU A 15 -5.25 -14.91 2.73
CA GLU A 15 -6.09 -15.55 1.71
C GLU A 15 -7.14 -14.58 1.15
N GLN A 16 -7.78 -13.80 2.03
CA GLN A 16 -8.77 -12.80 1.61
C GLN A 16 -8.12 -11.75 0.67
N VAL A 17 -6.95 -11.23 1.04
CA VAL A 17 -6.24 -10.25 0.19
C VAL A 17 -5.79 -10.88 -1.12
N PHE A 18 -5.30 -12.12 -1.09
CA PHE A 18 -4.86 -12.83 -2.31
C PHE A 18 -6.01 -12.99 -3.31
N LEU A 19 -7.19 -13.41 -2.83
CA LEU A 19 -8.39 -13.57 -3.66
C LEU A 19 -8.94 -12.24 -4.16
N ALA A 20 -8.97 -11.21 -3.31
CA ALA A 20 -9.43 -9.88 -3.72
C ALA A 20 -8.50 -9.24 -4.78
N LEU A 21 -7.18 -9.41 -4.64
CA LEU A 21 -6.22 -8.99 -5.68
C LEU A 21 -6.40 -9.78 -6.98
N ALA A 22 -6.72 -11.08 -6.90
CA ALA A 22 -6.98 -11.89 -8.09
C ALA A 22 -8.24 -11.41 -8.83
N SER A 23 -9.32 -11.16 -8.10
CA SER A 23 -10.56 -10.62 -8.66
C SER A 23 -10.36 -9.24 -9.27
N ALA A 24 -9.66 -8.35 -8.56
CA ALA A 24 -9.35 -7.01 -9.06
C ALA A 24 -8.47 -7.04 -10.32
N TRP A 25 -7.46 -7.91 -10.36
CA TRP A 25 -6.65 -8.11 -11.57
C TRP A 25 -7.50 -8.55 -12.75
N GLN A 26 -8.37 -9.54 -12.56
CA GLN A 26 -9.24 -10.03 -13.62
C GLN A 26 -10.15 -8.94 -14.18
N MET A 27 -10.73 -8.10 -13.31
CA MET A 27 -11.55 -6.96 -13.73
C MET A 27 -10.75 -5.91 -14.53
N LEU A 28 -9.49 -5.67 -14.17
CA LEU A 28 -8.69 -4.62 -14.78
C LEU A 28 -7.93 -5.07 -16.03
N ALA A 29 -7.42 -6.30 -16.03
CA ALA A 29 -6.62 -6.87 -17.12
C ALA A 29 -7.45 -7.70 -18.12
N GLY A 30 -8.70 -8.03 -17.80
CA GLY A 30 -9.56 -8.88 -18.62
C GLY A 30 -9.12 -10.35 -18.70
N THR A 31 -8.14 -10.75 -17.93
CA THR A 31 -7.55 -12.12 -17.93
C THR A 31 -7.30 -12.60 -16.51
N ALA A 32 -7.33 -13.91 -16.31
CA ALA A 32 -6.93 -14.48 -15.02
C ALA A 32 -5.46 -14.14 -14.73
N PRO A 33 -5.13 -13.78 -13.50
CA PRO A 33 -3.74 -13.49 -13.12
C PRO A 33 -2.92 -14.79 -13.02
N ASP A 34 -1.65 -14.73 -13.43
CA ASP A 34 -0.68 -15.76 -13.05
C ASP A 34 -0.42 -15.66 -11.53
N ARG A 35 -0.27 -16.79 -10.86
CA ARG A 35 0.04 -16.84 -9.43
C ARG A 35 1.32 -16.09 -9.07
N LYS A 36 2.33 -16.09 -9.94
CA LYS A 36 3.59 -15.35 -9.72
C LYS A 36 3.35 -13.86 -9.59
N VAL A 37 2.48 -13.30 -10.46
CA VAL A 37 2.07 -11.88 -10.37
C VAL A 37 1.41 -11.63 -9.03
N LEU A 38 0.44 -12.46 -8.66
CA LEU A 38 -0.30 -12.30 -7.41
C LEU A 38 0.61 -12.35 -6.19
N HIS A 39 1.58 -13.27 -6.15
CA HIS A 39 2.51 -13.36 -5.03
C HIS A 39 3.37 -12.10 -4.88
N ILE A 40 3.78 -11.46 -5.97
CA ILE A 40 4.53 -10.20 -5.94
C ILE A 40 3.66 -9.05 -5.41
N LEU A 41 2.45 -8.87 -5.95
CA LEU A 41 1.53 -7.80 -5.55
C LEU A 41 1.05 -7.99 -4.10
N HIS A 42 0.76 -9.22 -3.72
CA HIS A 42 0.38 -9.60 -2.37
C HIS A 42 1.51 -9.32 -1.36
N ALA A 43 2.76 -9.68 -1.72
CA ALA A 43 3.93 -9.43 -0.88
C ALA A 43 4.19 -7.92 -0.68
N GLN A 44 4.03 -7.12 -1.73
CA GLN A 44 4.17 -5.68 -1.64
C GLN A 44 3.10 -5.09 -0.70
N SER A 45 1.83 -5.47 -0.87
CA SER A 45 0.75 -5.03 0.02
C SER A 45 0.98 -5.49 1.48
N ALA A 46 1.47 -6.73 1.69
CA ALA A 46 1.83 -7.22 3.02
C ALA A 46 2.92 -6.38 3.68
N LEU A 47 3.94 -5.98 2.92
CA LEU A 47 5.02 -5.12 3.41
C LEU A 47 4.49 -3.76 3.85
N GLU A 48 3.69 -3.09 3.02
CA GLU A 48 3.16 -1.75 3.29
C GLU A 48 2.21 -1.71 4.50
N THR A 49 1.58 -2.83 4.84
CA THR A 49 0.52 -2.89 5.85
C THR A 49 0.88 -3.73 7.08
N GLY A 50 2.12 -4.16 7.20
CA GLY A 50 2.53 -5.04 8.29
C GLY A 50 1.71 -6.34 8.34
N HIS A 51 1.54 -6.99 7.18
CA HIS A 51 0.75 -8.21 6.99
C HIS A 51 -0.74 -8.03 7.34
N TRP A 52 -1.31 -6.86 7.05
CA TRP A 52 -2.73 -6.48 7.19
C TRP A 52 -3.32 -6.59 8.61
N LYS A 53 -2.49 -6.78 9.62
CA LYS A 53 -2.95 -6.94 11.02
C LYS A 53 -3.53 -5.64 11.60
N SER A 54 -3.06 -4.50 11.12
CA SER A 54 -3.41 -3.17 11.65
C SER A 54 -3.87 -2.20 10.56
N ILE A 55 -4.43 -2.69 9.46
CA ILE A 55 -5.00 -1.82 8.44
C ILE A 55 -6.30 -1.20 8.91
N SER A 56 -6.55 0.02 8.45
CA SER A 56 -7.81 0.73 8.67
C SER A 56 -8.53 0.94 7.35
N ASN A 57 -9.85 0.76 7.36
CA ASN A 57 -10.73 1.02 6.23
C ASN A 57 -10.24 0.35 4.93
N TYR A 58 -9.76 -0.89 5.03
CA TYR A 58 -9.21 -1.72 3.94
C TYR A 58 -8.06 -1.08 3.12
N ASN A 59 -7.33 -0.11 3.69
CA ASN A 59 -6.24 0.56 2.97
C ASN A 59 -5.02 -0.36 2.79
N LEU A 60 -4.92 -1.03 1.66
CA LEU A 60 -3.94 -2.08 1.35
C LEU A 60 -2.51 -1.58 1.05
N GLY A 61 -2.30 -0.29 0.95
CA GLY A 61 -0.99 0.26 0.55
C GLY A 61 -0.67 1.61 1.19
N GLY A 62 -1.34 1.98 2.28
CA GLY A 62 -1.13 3.29 2.91
C GLY A 62 -1.50 4.46 1.98
N ALA A 63 -2.43 4.24 1.05
CA ALA A 63 -2.81 5.23 0.06
C ALA A 63 -3.38 6.49 0.71
N LYS A 64 -2.85 7.66 0.34
CA LYS A 64 -3.41 8.95 0.73
C LYS A 64 -4.70 9.22 -0.03
N LYS A 65 -5.57 10.11 0.52
CA LYS A 65 -6.78 10.56 -0.19
C LYS A 65 -6.43 11.02 -1.59
N HIS A 66 -7.20 10.57 -2.57
CA HIS A 66 -7.04 10.92 -3.98
C HIS A 66 -8.40 10.90 -4.70
N GLY A 67 -8.51 11.67 -5.75
CA GLY A 67 -9.75 11.72 -6.54
C GLY A 67 -11.00 11.95 -5.70
N GLU A 68 -12.02 11.16 -5.95
CA GLU A 68 -13.32 11.20 -5.27
C GLU A 68 -13.49 10.06 -4.23
N CYS A 69 -12.40 9.37 -3.86
CA CYS A 69 -12.48 8.32 -2.85
C CYS A 69 -12.90 8.89 -1.48
N ASP A 70 -13.57 8.07 -0.69
CA ASP A 70 -13.78 8.36 0.72
C ASP A 70 -12.44 8.43 1.45
N TRP A 71 -12.40 9.08 2.61
CA TRP A 71 -11.17 9.24 3.37
C TRP A 71 -11.39 9.15 4.87
N THR A 72 -10.29 8.91 5.56
CA THR A 72 -10.23 8.90 7.03
C THR A 72 -8.98 9.62 7.50
N TYR A 73 -8.97 10.03 8.76
CA TYR A 73 -7.79 10.57 9.41
C TYR A 73 -7.33 9.64 10.53
N PHE A 74 -6.03 9.38 10.59
CA PHE A 74 -5.42 8.75 11.75
C PHE A 74 -4.00 9.25 11.98
N THR A 75 -3.58 9.21 13.24
CA THR A 75 -2.24 9.64 13.63
C THR A 75 -1.17 8.80 12.92
N THR A 76 -0.19 9.46 12.33
CA THR A 76 0.97 8.80 11.71
C THR A 76 2.27 9.24 12.33
N THR A 77 3.29 8.41 12.16
CA THR A 77 4.66 8.69 12.59
C THR A 77 5.59 8.48 11.41
N GLU A 78 6.37 9.50 11.08
CA GLU A 78 7.23 9.51 9.91
C GLU A 78 8.63 10.03 10.27
N ARG A 79 9.65 9.53 9.57
CA ARG A 79 11.04 9.89 9.78
C ARG A 79 11.55 10.74 8.62
N PHE A 80 12.10 11.92 8.93
CA PHE A 80 12.61 12.88 7.94
C PHE A 80 14.01 13.35 8.28
N THR A 81 14.74 13.82 7.28
CA THR A 81 15.95 14.64 7.51
C THR A 81 15.59 15.90 8.31
N HIS A 82 16.56 16.47 9.01
CA HIS A 82 16.30 17.65 9.85
C HIS A 82 15.63 18.78 9.07
N SER A 83 16.15 19.13 7.88
CA SER A 83 15.61 20.22 7.07
C SER A 83 14.17 20.01 6.61
N VAL A 84 13.79 18.77 6.30
CA VAL A 84 12.41 18.44 5.91
C VAL A 84 11.49 18.45 7.13
N ALA A 85 11.95 17.89 8.26
CA ALA A 85 11.19 17.90 9.51
C ALA A 85 10.88 19.33 9.99
N ASP A 86 11.87 20.24 9.91
CA ASP A 86 11.69 21.63 10.35
C ASP A 86 10.64 22.39 9.50
N LYS A 87 10.53 22.07 8.20
CA LYS A 87 9.46 22.61 7.35
C LYS A 87 8.07 22.15 7.81
N TYR A 88 7.92 20.87 8.16
CA TYR A 88 6.65 20.35 8.70
C TYR A 88 6.28 20.99 10.04
N ILE A 89 7.26 21.12 10.95
CA ILE A 89 7.06 21.75 12.26
C ILE A 89 6.61 23.21 12.07
N ALA A 90 7.30 23.97 11.22
CA ALA A 90 6.99 25.37 10.94
C ALA A 90 5.62 25.57 10.26
N SER A 91 5.12 24.57 9.55
CA SER A 91 3.81 24.59 8.89
C SER A 91 2.66 24.08 9.75
N SER A 92 2.91 23.67 10.99
CA SER A 92 1.91 23.19 11.93
C SER A 92 0.88 24.29 12.26
N LYS A 93 -0.41 23.89 12.31
CA LYS A 93 -1.53 24.80 12.56
C LYS A 93 -2.39 24.26 13.70
N PRO A 94 -3.17 25.09 14.39
CA PRO A 94 -4.16 24.62 15.37
C PRO A 94 -5.08 23.55 14.76
N GLY A 95 -5.26 22.43 15.46
CA GLY A 95 -6.02 21.27 14.95
C GLY A 95 -5.29 20.37 13.95
N SER A 96 -4.01 20.69 13.66
CA SER A 96 -3.16 19.97 12.70
C SER A 96 -1.73 19.93 13.27
N GLU A 97 -1.54 19.15 14.33
CA GLU A 97 -0.33 19.20 15.14
C GLU A 97 0.78 18.29 14.59
N VAL A 98 2.01 18.82 14.62
CA VAL A 98 3.24 18.10 14.33
C VAL A 98 4.13 18.11 15.55
N THR A 99 4.40 16.95 16.14
CA THR A 99 5.20 16.80 17.36
C THR A 99 6.48 16.02 17.06
N VAL A 100 7.61 16.52 17.52
CA VAL A 100 8.87 15.77 17.48
C VAL A 100 8.87 14.72 18.58
N ILE A 101 8.96 13.44 18.24
CA ILE A 101 9.01 12.34 19.20
C ILE A 101 10.39 11.71 19.36
N LYS A 102 11.27 11.91 18.36
CA LYS A 102 12.66 11.46 18.43
C LYS A 102 13.56 12.32 17.56
N VAL A 103 14.78 12.55 18.03
CA VAL A 103 15.84 13.22 17.27
C VAL A 103 17.07 12.31 17.22
N ASP A 104 17.53 11.99 16.04
CA ASP A 104 18.78 11.28 15.77
C ASP A 104 19.77 12.24 15.06
N PRO A 105 21.07 11.93 14.93
CA PRO A 105 22.05 12.83 14.28
C PRO A 105 21.67 13.27 12.87
N SER A 106 20.99 12.44 12.10
CA SER A 106 20.62 12.73 10.71
C SER A 106 19.13 12.91 10.47
N PHE A 107 18.27 12.58 11.46
CA PHE A 107 16.83 12.51 11.27
C PHE A 107 16.05 13.00 12.50
N LYS A 108 14.84 13.48 12.25
CA LYS A 108 13.79 13.66 13.26
C LYS A 108 12.63 12.73 12.95
N THR A 109 12.06 12.11 13.99
CA THR A 109 10.80 11.36 13.87
C THR A 109 9.68 12.26 14.34
N LEU A 110 8.71 12.51 13.45
CA LEU A 110 7.57 13.37 13.67
C LEU A 110 6.31 12.55 13.83
N LYS A 111 5.49 12.93 14.80
CA LYS A 111 4.11 12.46 14.95
C LYS A 111 3.18 13.53 14.39
N PHE A 112 2.31 13.11 13.48
CA PHE A 112 1.27 13.94 12.86
C PHE A 112 -0.07 13.58 13.47
N SER A 113 -0.80 14.55 14.02
CA SER A 113 -2.13 14.38 14.58
C SER A 113 -3.10 15.43 14.02
N GLY A 114 -4.41 15.22 14.25
CA GLY A 114 -5.45 16.10 13.73
C GLY A 114 -5.71 15.91 12.22
N LYS A 115 -6.51 16.83 11.65
CA LYS A 115 -6.93 16.78 10.24
C LYS A 115 -5.93 17.51 9.34
N GLN A 116 -4.98 16.78 8.77
CA GLN A 116 -3.96 17.32 7.88
C GLN A 116 -3.62 16.33 6.74
N PRO A 117 -3.01 16.81 5.63
CA PRO A 117 -2.71 15.96 4.48
C PRO A 117 -1.90 14.71 4.80
N MET A 118 -0.93 14.80 5.73
CA MET A 118 -0.12 13.67 6.16
C MET A 118 -0.92 12.57 6.86
N ASN A 119 -2.09 12.90 7.42
CA ASN A 119 -2.96 11.98 8.14
C ASN A 119 -4.18 11.55 7.33
N CYS A 120 -4.40 12.14 6.15
CA CYS A 120 -5.58 11.90 5.33
C CYS A 120 -5.34 10.71 4.40
N PHE A 121 -6.01 9.61 4.67
CA PHE A 121 -5.87 8.36 3.93
C PHE A 121 -7.17 8.00 3.22
N ALA A 122 -7.03 7.35 2.07
CA ALA A 122 -8.15 6.79 1.35
C ALA A 122 -8.83 5.69 2.17
N SER A 123 -10.14 5.56 2.01
CA SER A 123 -11.01 4.69 2.79
C SER A 123 -11.98 3.97 1.85
N TRP A 124 -12.20 2.68 2.09
CA TRP A 124 -13.13 1.84 1.33
C TRP A 124 -14.07 1.10 2.27
N GLU A 125 -15.23 0.71 1.76
CA GLU A 125 -16.24 -0.04 2.51
C GLU A 125 -15.91 -1.53 2.59
N ASP A 126 -15.23 -2.03 1.55
CA ASP A 126 -14.91 -3.44 1.41
C ASP A 126 -13.51 -3.65 0.80
N LEU A 127 -13.04 -4.88 0.90
CA LEU A 127 -11.72 -5.31 0.44
C LEU A 127 -11.61 -5.34 -1.10
N ASP A 128 -12.69 -5.63 -1.80
CA ASP A 128 -12.69 -5.75 -3.26
C ASP A 128 -12.54 -4.37 -3.91
N SER A 129 -13.31 -3.39 -3.43
CA SER A 129 -13.17 -1.97 -3.84
C SER A 129 -11.77 -1.44 -3.57
N ALA A 130 -11.21 -1.73 -2.39
CA ALA A 130 -9.86 -1.36 -2.02
C ALA A 130 -8.80 -2.01 -2.93
N SER A 131 -8.94 -3.30 -3.21
CA SER A 131 -8.04 -4.05 -4.09
C SER A 131 -8.07 -3.55 -5.52
N LYS A 132 -9.27 -3.25 -6.04
CA LYS A 132 -9.46 -2.68 -7.37
C LYS A 132 -8.80 -1.31 -7.49
N ASP A 133 -8.98 -0.42 -6.53
CA ASP A 133 -8.38 0.91 -6.54
C ASP A 133 -6.85 0.83 -6.41
N HIS A 134 -6.35 -0.01 -5.50
CA HIS A 134 -4.92 -0.26 -5.32
C HIS A 134 -4.26 -0.75 -6.62
N LEU A 135 -4.81 -1.77 -7.27
CA LEU A 135 -4.30 -2.26 -8.55
C LEU A 135 -4.46 -1.25 -9.68
N SER A 136 -5.59 -0.52 -9.76
CA SER A 136 -5.79 0.55 -10.75
C SER A 136 -4.69 1.62 -10.64
N MET A 137 -4.31 1.98 -9.43
CA MET A 137 -3.21 2.91 -9.17
C MET A 137 -1.89 2.33 -9.67
N LEU A 138 -1.58 1.06 -9.38
CA LEU A 138 -0.36 0.40 -9.84
C LEU A 138 -0.30 0.30 -11.37
N PHE A 139 -1.38 -0.11 -12.02
CA PHE A 139 -1.47 -0.17 -13.48
C PHE A 139 -1.24 1.17 -14.14
N ARG A 140 -1.82 2.24 -13.59
CA ARG A 140 -1.75 3.58 -14.15
C ARG A 140 -0.43 4.27 -13.90
N LYS A 141 0.08 4.23 -12.65
CA LYS A 141 1.28 4.97 -12.25
C LYS A 141 2.58 4.20 -12.44
N PHE A 142 2.54 2.88 -12.40
CA PHE A 142 3.72 2.00 -12.42
C PHE A 142 3.62 0.89 -13.47
N PRO A 143 3.25 1.18 -14.73
CA PRO A 143 3.03 0.16 -15.74
C PRO A 143 4.27 -0.71 -15.99
N LYS A 144 5.48 -0.14 -15.93
CA LYS A 144 6.73 -0.90 -16.08
C LYS A 144 6.94 -1.90 -14.94
N ALA A 145 6.56 -1.56 -13.72
CA ALA A 145 6.61 -2.49 -12.60
C ALA A 145 5.62 -3.65 -12.82
N ILE A 146 4.39 -3.35 -13.25
CA ILE A 146 3.40 -4.39 -13.58
C ILE A 146 3.93 -5.35 -14.66
N GLU A 147 4.63 -4.85 -15.69
CA GLU A 147 5.25 -5.71 -16.71
C GLU A 147 6.32 -6.65 -16.14
N GLN A 148 7.10 -6.22 -15.14
CA GLN A 148 8.03 -7.11 -14.45
C GLN A 148 7.29 -8.13 -13.56
N ALA A 149 6.23 -7.71 -12.88
CA ALA A 149 5.39 -8.62 -12.12
C ALA A 149 4.79 -9.71 -13.01
N LYS A 150 4.30 -9.41 -14.21
CA LYS A 150 3.81 -10.37 -15.20
C LYS A 150 4.83 -11.43 -15.60
N LYS A 151 6.12 -11.07 -15.57
CA LYS A 151 7.23 -12.03 -15.83
C LYS A 151 7.60 -12.85 -14.60
N GLY A 152 7.00 -12.58 -13.43
CA GLY A 152 7.39 -13.17 -12.16
C GLY A 152 8.72 -12.62 -11.62
N ASP A 153 9.18 -11.47 -12.13
CA ASP A 153 10.42 -10.81 -11.71
C ASP A 153 10.16 -9.83 -10.56
N ALA A 154 10.19 -10.33 -9.32
CA ALA A 154 10.00 -9.52 -8.13
C ALA A 154 11.08 -8.43 -7.98
N LYS A 155 12.33 -8.71 -8.36
CA LYS A 155 13.42 -7.72 -8.29
C LYS A 155 13.24 -6.62 -9.33
N GLY A 156 12.87 -6.98 -10.55
CA GLY A 156 12.52 -6.02 -11.60
C GLY A 156 11.32 -5.15 -11.21
N TYR A 157 10.29 -5.75 -10.61
CA TYR A 157 9.12 -5.03 -10.08
C TYR A 157 9.55 -3.95 -9.07
N VAL A 158 10.32 -4.31 -8.06
CA VAL A 158 10.82 -3.39 -7.03
C VAL A 158 11.69 -2.29 -7.64
N ARG A 159 12.58 -2.63 -8.57
CA ARG A 159 13.45 -1.66 -9.27
C ARG A 159 12.63 -0.61 -10.02
N GLU A 160 11.61 -1.02 -10.74
CA GLU A 160 10.75 -0.08 -11.49
C GLU A 160 9.89 0.78 -10.55
N LEU A 161 9.42 0.25 -9.42
CA LEU A 161 8.78 1.05 -8.37
C LEU A 161 9.73 2.11 -7.79
N LYS A 162 10.99 1.72 -7.50
CA LYS A 162 12.02 2.65 -6.97
C LYS A 162 12.33 3.77 -7.95
N LYS A 163 12.54 3.44 -9.23
CA LYS A 163 12.78 4.44 -10.30
C LYS A 163 11.63 5.44 -10.43
N ALA A 164 10.39 4.98 -10.22
CA ALA A 164 9.20 5.82 -10.28
C ALA A 164 8.90 6.55 -8.95
N GLY A 165 9.75 6.42 -7.94
CA GLY A 165 9.63 7.14 -6.67
C GLY A 165 8.54 6.60 -5.73
N TYR A 166 8.14 5.33 -5.88
CA TYR A 166 7.13 4.72 -5.01
C TYR A 166 7.58 4.69 -3.54
N PHE A 167 8.86 4.44 -3.29
CA PHE A 167 9.44 4.39 -1.95
C PHE A 167 10.83 5.02 -1.91
N THR A 168 11.29 5.44 -0.71
CA THR A 168 12.59 6.10 -0.50
C THR A 168 13.66 5.17 0.06
N ALA A 169 13.29 4.05 0.67
CA ALA A 169 14.18 3.05 1.25
C ALA A 169 15.20 2.49 0.23
N SER A 170 16.18 1.71 0.71
CA SER A 170 17.12 0.97 -0.15
C SER A 170 16.38 0.00 -1.06
N GLU A 171 16.69 0.01 -2.37
CA GLU A 171 16.13 -0.92 -3.35
C GLU A 171 16.48 -2.37 -2.97
N GLU A 172 17.71 -2.61 -2.54
CA GLU A 172 18.18 -3.93 -2.18
C GLU A 172 17.44 -4.49 -0.96
N GLU A 173 17.28 -3.69 0.10
CA GLU A 173 16.56 -4.10 1.30
C GLU A 173 15.08 -4.35 1.01
N TYR A 174 14.42 -3.42 0.30
CA TYR A 174 13.03 -3.57 -0.07
C TYR A 174 12.79 -4.81 -0.94
N SER A 175 13.68 -5.06 -1.91
CA SER A 175 13.63 -6.23 -2.79
C SER A 175 13.79 -7.55 -2.02
N LYS A 176 14.74 -7.62 -1.08
CA LYS A 176 14.92 -8.81 -0.21
C LYS A 176 13.67 -9.10 0.61
N ILE A 177 13.04 -8.05 1.16
CA ILE A 177 11.83 -8.21 1.97
C ILE A 177 10.65 -8.68 1.11
N VAL A 178 10.39 -8.05 -0.05
CA VAL A 178 9.30 -8.44 -0.96
C VAL A 178 9.49 -9.88 -1.44
N ASP A 179 10.70 -10.27 -1.86
CA ASP A 179 10.99 -11.64 -2.31
C ASP A 179 10.78 -12.67 -1.18
N SER A 180 11.25 -12.35 0.03
CA SER A 180 11.06 -13.22 1.21
C SER A 180 9.58 -13.41 1.55
N ILE A 181 8.80 -12.33 1.55
CA ILE A 181 7.35 -12.39 1.81
C ILE A 181 6.64 -13.18 0.70
N ALA A 182 6.97 -12.92 -0.57
CA ALA A 182 6.36 -13.63 -1.71
C ALA A 182 6.55 -15.15 -1.59
N ARG A 183 7.78 -15.62 -1.36
CA ARG A 183 8.08 -17.05 -1.17
C ARG A 183 7.37 -17.65 0.05
N SER A 184 7.28 -16.91 1.16
CA SER A 184 6.57 -17.38 2.35
C SER A 184 5.09 -17.62 2.09
N TYR A 185 4.44 -16.72 1.35
CA TYR A 185 3.02 -16.86 1.01
C TYR A 185 2.76 -17.79 -0.17
N GLU A 186 3.69 -17.92 -1.12
CA GLU A 186 3.58 -18.91 -2.21
C GLU A 186 3.30 -20.31 -1.65
N LYS A 187 4.07 -20.74 -0.65
CA LYS A 187 3.85 -22.03 0.02
C LYS A 187 2.51 -22.09 0.77
N LYS A 188 2.15 -21.02 1.51
CA LYS A 188 0.94 -21.00 2.32
C LYS A 188 -0.34 -20.94 1.50
N LEU A 189 -0.30 -20.28 0.35
CA LEU A 189 -1.46 -20.04 -0.50
C LEU A 189 -1.52 -20.99 -1.71
N SER A 190 -0.67 -22.02 -1.75
CA SER A 190 -0.60 -22.97 -2.87
C SER A 190 -1.91 -23.69 -3.16
N SER A 191 -2.70 -23.99 -2.11
CA SER A 191 -3.99 -24.67 -2.21
C SER A 191 -5.20 -23.73 -2.41
N VAL A 192 -5.00 -22.41 -2.33
CA VAL A 192 -6.09 -21.44 -2.54
C VAL A 192 -6.51 -21.46 -4.01
N MET A 193 -7.76 -21.77 -4.29
CA MET A 193 -8.30 -21.74 -5.64
C MET A 193 -8.56 -20.30 -6.09
N LEU A 194 -8.02 -19.95 -7.26
CA LEU A 194 -8.31 -18.64 -7.86
C LEU A 194 -9.73 -18.60 -8.43
N PRO A 195 -10.38 -17.43 -8.43
CA PRO A 195 -11.70 -17.28 -9.06
C PRO A 195 -11.62 -17.61 -10.54
N THR A 196 -12.54 -18.45 -10.99
CA THR A 196 -12.65 -18.83 -12.41
C THR A 196 -13.24 -17.67 -13.21
N VAL A 197 -12.68 -17.40 -14.39
CA VAL A 197 -13.24 -16.43 -15.33
C VAL A 197 -14.60 -16.94 -15.78
N VAL A 198 -15.69 -16.35 -15.31
CA VAL A 198 -16.99 -16.50 -15.96
C VAL A 198 -17.03 -15.41 -17.02
N MET A 199 -16.80 -15.78 -18.30
CA MET A 199 -17.08 -14.89 -19.41
C MET A 199 -18.62 -14.78 -19.49
N LEU A 200 -19.14 -13.59 -19.15
CA LEU A 200 -20.52 -13.20 -19.41
C LEU A 200 -20.65 -12.71 -20.85
#